data_caba8710c947ffe2ad0ab364f15c0a08
#
_entry.id   caba8710c947ffe2ad0ab364f15c0a08
#
_cell.length_a   1.000
_cell.length_b   1.000
_cell.length_c   1.000
_cell.angle_alpha   90.00
_cell.angle_beta   90.00
_cell.angle_gamma   90.00
#
_symmetry.space_group_name_H-M   'P 1'
#
loop_
_entity.id
_entity.type
_entity.pdbx_description
1 polymer ?
#
loop_
_entity_poly.entity_id
_entity_poly.type
_entity_poly.pdbx_seq_one_letter_code
_entity_poly.pdbx_strand_id
1 'polypeptide(L)'
;MHEALFAAMRQSIIDGDPEQVERLARESLALGIDPLEAINRGFVEGVNHVGEQFGLGEMFLPDLVMGGEAMKAAVAILEPEMKRRGSQRDSLGTVVLGTVKGDIHEIGKTLVMTMLSASGFQVHDLGVDVPVERFVAKVREVRADIVGLSALLTTTMPGQRQVVEALTREGLRAQVKVMVGGAPVSHAWAREIGADGYGEDAMAAVALAKRLVGRGAPTS
;
A
#
# COMPACT_ATOMS: atom_id res chain seq x y z
N MET A 1 20.67 9.19 20.11
CA MET A 1 21.69 10.12 19.57
C MET A 1 21.25 10.78 18.25
N HIS A 2 20.39 10.19 17.44
CA HIS A 2 20.00 10.72 16.12
C HIS A 2 18.56 11.24 16.02
N GLU A 3 17.93 11.58 17.16
CA GLU A 3 16.51 11.99 17.19
C GLU A 3 16.20 13.23 16.33
N ALA A 4 17.12 14.21 16.29
CA ALA A 4 16.94 15.39 15.46
C ALA A 4 16.93 15.03 13.95
N LEU A 5 17.75 14.07 13.53
CA LEU A 5 17.77 13.58 12.15
C LEU A 5 16.49 12.80 11.81
N PHE A 6 16.03 11.94 12.69
CA PHE A 6 14.75 11.23 12.49
C PHE A 6 13.56 12.20 12.45
N ALA A 7 13.56 13.24 13.28
CA ALA A 7 12.56 14.29 13.21
C ALA A 7 12.58 15.05 11.88
N ALA A 8 13.79 15.36 11.35
CA ALA A 8 13.95 15.99 10.05
C ALA A 8 13.49 15.09 8.90
N MET A 9 13.77 13.78 8.96
CA MET A 9 13.29 12.79 8.00
C MET A 9 11.76 12.71 8.00
N ARG A 10 11.14 12.65 9.19
CA ARG A 10 9.68 12.67 9.31
C ARG A 10 9.11 13.93 8.68
N GLN A 11 9.67 15.11 9.00
CA GLN A 11 9.19 16.37 8.49
C GLN A 11 9.31 16.47 6.97
N SER A 12 10.40 15.98 6.37
CA SER A 12 10.58 16.00 4.92
C SER A 12 9.53 15.19 4.15
N ILE A 13 9.00 14.12 4.75
CA ILE A 13 7.86 13.37 4.19
C ILE A 13 6.57 14.18 4.32
N ILE A 14 6.35 14.82 5.48
CA ILE A 14 5.16 15.66 5.74
C ILE A 14 5.12 16.84 4.77
N ASP A 15 6.28 17.46 4.51
CA ASP A 15 6.42 18.57 3.56
C ASP A 15 6.34 18.09 2.09
N GLY A 16 6.39 16.78 1.85
CA GLY A 16 6.38 16.20 0.51
C GLY A 16 7.60 16.60 -0.32
N ASP A 17 8.78 16.76 0.31
CA ASP A 17 10.03 17.22 -0.33
C ASP A 17 10.97 16.05 -0.63
N PRO A 18 10.95 15.50 -1.87
CA PRO A 18 11.78 14.36 -2.22
C PRO A 18 13.30 14.71 -2.25
N GLU A 19 13.67 15.97 -2.54
CA GLU A 19 15.08 16.38 -2.57
C GLU A 19 15.66 16.39 -1.15
N GLN A 20 14.91 16.91 -0.19
CA GLN A 20 15.28 16.85 1.22
C GLN A 20 15.34 15.43 1.74
N VAL A 21 14.37 14.59 1.39
CA VAL A 21 14.33 13.16 1.73
C VAL A 21 15.57 12.44 1.22
N GLU A 22 15.95 12.62 -0.05
CA GLU A 22 17.18 12.02 -0.59
C GLU A 22 18.43 12.45 0.16
N ARG A 23 18.55 13.74 0.46
CA ARG A 23 19.67 14.28 1.23
C ARG A 23 19.77 13.64 2.61
N LEU A 24 18.67 13.58 3.35
CA LEU A 24 18.63 13.01 4.70
C LEU A 24 18.86 11.48 4.69
N ALA A 25 18.39 10.79 3.66
CA ALA A 25 18.65 9.36 3.48
C ALA A 25 20.17 9.12 3.26
N ARG A 26 20.84 9.90 2.42
CA ARG A 26 22.30 9.82 2.22
C ARG A 26 23.08 10.20 3.49
N GLU A 27 22.63 11.22 4.22
CA GLU A 27 23.24 11.64 5.48
C GLU A 27 23.16 10.52 6.53
N SER A 28 22.02 9.83 6.65
CA SER A 28 21.88 8.71 7.58
C SER A 28 22.88 7.58 7.26
N LEU A 29 23.07 7.27 5.99
CA LEU A 29 24.05 6.27 5.56
C LEU A 29 25.48 6.70 5.89
N ALA A 30 25.81 7.98 5.68
CA ALA A 30 27.13 8.54 6.00
C ALA A 30 27.44 8.51 7.50
N LEU A 31 26.42 8.67 8.34
CA LEU A 31 26.51 8.56 9.80
C LEU A 31 26.50 7.10 10.30
N GLY A 32 26.42 6.13 9.41
CA GLY A 32 26.41 4.71 9.74
C GLY A 32 25.11 4.19 10.34
N ILE A 33 24.04 4.99 10.29
CA ILE A 33 22.70 4.56 10.77
C ILE A 33 22.25 3.36 9.94
N ASP A 34 21.61 2.39 10.61
CA ASP A 34 21.03 1.27 9.89
C ASP A 34 19.89 1.74 8.97
N PRO A 35 19.91 1.39 7.68
CA PRO A 35 18.91 1.86 6.72
C PRO A 35 17.48 1.51 7.13
N LEU A 36 17.27 0.35 7.78
CA LEU A 36 15.96 -0.07 8.26
C LEU A 36 15.50 0.79 9.45
N GLU A 37 16.43 1.17 10.33
CA GLU A 37 16.15 2.11 11.43
C GLU A 37 15.78 3.50 10.88
N ALA A 38 16.52 4.02 9.88
CA ALA A 38 16.20 5.30 9.23
C ALA A 38 14.80 5.28 8.59
N ILE A 39 14.45 4.18 7.92
CA ILE A 39 13.11 3.98 7.34
C ILE A 39 12.05 4.00 8.43
N ASN A 40 12.17 3.16 9.45
CA ASN A 40 11.09 2.93 10.40
C ASN A 40 10.90 4.09 11.38
N ARG A 41 11.99 4.67 11.91
CA ARG A 41 11.94 5.74 12.91
C ARG A 41 11.89 7.15 12.32
N GLY A 42 12.34 7.29 11.06
CA GLY A 42 12.33 8.57 10.37
C GLY A 42 11.17 8.65 9.38
N PHE A 43 11.32 8.08 8.21
CA PHE A 43 10.43 8.32 7.06
C PHE A 43 9.02 7.73 7.23
N VAL A 44 8.88 6.50 7.77
CA VAL A 44 7.56 5.83 7.96
C VAL A 44 6.69 6.61 8.94
N GLU A 45 7.27 7.21 9.97
CA GLU A 45 6.53 8.06 10.91
C GLU A 45 5.92 9.29 10.19
N GLY A 46 6.61 9.84 9.17
CA GLY A 46 6.06 10.89 8.32
C GLY A 46 4.88 10.44 7.49
N VAL A 47 4.99 9.27 6.85
CA VAL A 47 3.88 8.67 6.07
C VAL A 47 2.66 8.42 6.95
N ASN A 48 2.85 7.88 8.15
CA ASN A 48 1.77 7.65 9.09
C ASN A 48 1.09 8.96 9.49
N HIS A 49 1.86 10.01 9.78
CA HIS A 49 1.33 11.33 10.13
C HIS A 49 0.48 11.92 8.99
N VAL A 50 0.99 11.94 7.76
CA VAL A 50 0.25 12.42 6.58
C VAL A 50 -1.07 11.65 6.43
N GLY A 51 -1.04 10.34 6.64
CA GLY A 51 -2.23 9.49 6.58
C GLY A 51 -3.25 9.79 7.67
N GLU A 52 -2.81 10.02 8.91
CA GLU A 52 -3.69 10.40 10.02
C GLU A 52 -4.33 11.77 9.76
N GLN A 53 -3.56 12.77 9.33
CA GLN A 53 -4.06 14.11 9.04
C GLN A 53 -5.03 14.11 7.86
N PHE A 54 -4.79 13.28 6.85
CA PHE A 54 -5.75 13.07 5.76
C PHE A 54 -7.07 12.48 6.29
N GLY A 55 -7.01 11.47 7.15
CA GLY A 55 -8.20 10.88 7.79
C GLY A 55 -8.99 11.84 8.66
N LEU A 56 -8.33 12.86 9.23
CA LEU A 56 -8.95 13.94 10.01
C LEU A 56 -9.47 15.10 9.14
N GLY A 57 -9.17 15.11 7.83
CA GLY A 57 -9.54 16.20 6.92
C GLY A 57 -8.64 17.44 7.02
N GLU A 58 -7.50 17.33 7.71
CA GLU A 58 -6.52 18.41 7.87
C GLU A 58 -5.51 18.45 6.70
N MET A 59 -5.29 17.31 6.03
CA MET A 59 -4.53 17.19 4.79
C MET A 59 -5.39 16.64 3.66
N PHE A 60 -4.98 16.89 2.41
CA PHE A 60 -5.76 16.58 1.22
C PHE A 60 -5.02 15.60 0.30
N LEU A 61 -5.68 15.19 -0.78
CA LEU A 61 -5.13 14.24 -1.75
C LEU A 61 -3.73 14.62 -2.28
N PRO A 62 -3.41 15.89 -2.60
CA PRO A 62 -2.07 16.26 -3.02
C PRO A 62 -1.00 15.95 -1.97
N ASP A 63 -1.28 16.19 -0.68
CA ASP A 63 -0.32 15.96 0.41
C ASP A 63 -0.01 14.46 0.54
N LEU A 64 -1.03 13.61 0.40
CA LEU A 64 -0.89 12.15 0.40
C LEU A 64 -0.01 11.66 -0.75
N VAL A 65 -0.23 12.17 -1.96
CA VAL A 65 0.56 11.83 -3.15
C VAL A 65 2.02 12.29 -2.97
N MET A 66 2.23 13.53 -2.53
CA MET A 66 3.57 14.08 -2.31
C MET A 66 4.34 13.30 -1.24
N GLY A 67 3.71 12.98 -0.10
CA GLY A 67 4.32 12.17 0.95
C GLY A 67 4.69 10.76 0.48
N GLY A 68 3.83 10.15 -0.35
CA GLY A 68 4.10 8.84 -0.96
C GLY A 68 5.26 8.86 -1.95
N GLU A 69 5.37 9.88 -2.80
CA GLU A 69 6.50 10.05 -3.73
C GLU A 69 7.80 10.35 -2.97
N ALA A 70 7.75 11.18 -1.93
CA ALA A 70 8.87 11.45 -1.05
C ALA A 70 9.37 10.15 -0.37
N MET A 71 8.46 9.29 0.11
CA MET A 71 8.84 8.00 0.67
C MET A 71 9.49 7.06 -0.35
N LYS A 72 9.04 7.06 -1.61
CA LYS A 72 9.70 6.29 -2.67
C LYS A 72 11.15 6.75 -2.90
N ALA A 73 11.40 8.06 -2.83
CA ALA A 73 12.76 8.62 -2.93
C ALA A 73 13.66 8.10 -1.79
N ALA A 74 13.16 8.06 -0.54
CA ALA A 74 13.88 7.47 0.59
C ALA A 74 14.25 6.01 0.34
N VAL A 75 13.28 5.20 -0.08
CA VAL A 75 13.47 3.77 -0.34
C VAL A 75 14.48 3.54 -1.45
N ALA A 76 14.43 4.33 -2.54
CA ALA A 76 15.37 4.22 -3.65
C ALA A 76 16.84 4.40 -3.23
N ILE A 77 17.10 5.25 -2.22
CA ILE A 77 18.44 5.48 -1.67
C ILE A 77 18.86 4.40 -0.68
N LEU A 78 17.92 3.95 0.17
CA LEU A 78 18.24 3.09 1.31
C LEU A 78 18.21 1.59 0.96
N GLU A 79 17.35 1.17 0.03
CA GLU A 79 17.16 -0.24 -0.33
C GLU A 79 18.43 -0.91 -0.89
N PRO A 80 19.23 -0.27 -1.79
CA PRO A 80 20.48 -0.88 -2.25
C PRO A 80 21.46 -1.18 -1.12
N GLU A 81 21.56 -0.30 -0.13
CA GLU A 81 22.42 -0.48 1.03
C GLU A 81 21.88 -1.56 1.98
N MET A 82 20.57 -1.67 2.15
CA MET A 82 19.94 -2.77 2.88
C MET A 82 20.30 -4.11 2.26
N LYS A 83 20.15 -4.23 0.93
CA LYS A 83 20.54 -5.46 0.19
C LYS A 83 22.02 -5.79 0.38
N ARG A 84 22.89 -4.78 0.32
CA ARG A 84 24.34 -4.95 0.52
C ARG A 84 24.69 -5.43 1.93
N ARG A 85 23.99 -4.97 2.95
CA ARG A 85 24.19 -5.37 4.36
C ARG A 85 23.52 -6.67 4.72
N GLY A 86 22.77 -7.29 3.80
CA GLY A 86 21.96 -8.48 4.08
C GLY A 86 20.73 -8.19 4.97
N SER A 87 20.47 -6.92 5.24
CA SER A 87 19.27 -6.45 5.93
C SER A 87 18.16 -6.35 4.88
N GLN A 88 17.35 -7.38 4.70
CA GLN A 88 16.14 -7.25 3.90
C GLN A 88 15.08 -6.55 4.77
N ARG A 89 14.46 -5.51 4.23
CA ARG A 89 13.16 -5.07 4.75
C ARG A 89 12.23 -6.25 4.53
N ASP A 90 11.82 -6.91 5.61
CA ASP A 90 10.74 -7.89 5.48
C ASP A 90 9.55 -7.14 4.89
N SER A 91 9.18 -7.50 3.67
CA SER A 91 7.94 -6.99 3.10
C SER A 91 6.81 -7.31 4.07
N LEU A 92 5.93 -6.35 4.33
CA LEU A 92 4.73 -6.62 5.12
C LEU A 92 3.85 -7.69 4.48
N GLY A 93 3.98 -7.86 3.17
CA GLY A 93 3.27 -8.85 2.36
C GLY A 93 3.25 -8.43 0.89
N THR A 94 2.86 -9.34 0.03
CA THR A 94 2.74 -9.14 -1.42
C THR A 94 1.29 -8.87 -1.79
N VAL A 95 1.02 -7.76 -2.47
CA VAL A 95 -0.31 -7.32 -2.89
C VAL A 95 -0.39 -7.33 -4.41
N VAL A 96 -1.40 -7.98 -4.96
CA VAL A 96 -1.82 -7.82 -6.35
C VAL A 96 -2.98 -6.83 -6.38
N LEU A 97 -2.88 -5.76 -7.15
CA LEU A 97 -3.88 -4.69 -7.22
C LEU A 97 -4.33 -4.48 -8.67
N GLY A 98 -5.60 -4.20 -8.89
CA GLY A 98 -6.11 -3.90 -10.23
C GLY A 98 -7.54 -3.39 -10.22
N THR A 99 -7.90 -2.67 -11.29
CA THR A 99 -9.28 -2.26 -11.56
C THR A 99 -9.94 -3.31 -12.43
N VAL A 100 -11.11 -3.79 -12.02
CA VAL A 100 -11.82 -4.91 -12.65
C VAL A 100 -12.20 -4.63 -14.10
N LYS A 101 -12.48 -5.68 -14.85
CA LYS A 101 -12.88 -5.66 -16.27
C LYS A 101 -14.05 -4.69 -16.51
N GLY A 102 -13.91 -3.87 -17.56
CA GLY A 102 -14.90 -2.86 -17.95
C GLY A 102 -14.79 -1.54 -17.20
N ASP A 103 -13.84 -1.41 -16.28
CA ASP A 103 -13.61 -0.19 -15.51
C ASP A 103 -12.20 0.36 -15.79
N ILE A 104 -12.13 1.65 -16.10
CA ILE A 104 -10.87 2.34 -16.49
C ILE A 104 -10.44 3.38 -15.45
N HIS A 105 -11.12 3.45 -14.31
CA HIS A 105 -10.79 4.41 -13.27
C HIS A 105 -9.54 3.97 -12.52
N GLU A 106 -8.56 4.88 -12.43
CA GLU A 106 -7.22 4.58 -11.95
C GLU A 106 -6.77 5.42 -10.75
N ILE A 107 -7.25 6.65 -10.61
CA ILE A 107 -6.73 7.62 -9.63
C ILE A 107 -6.75 7.04 -8.20
N GLY A 108 -7.89 6.59 -7.73
CA GLY A 108 -8.02 6.01 -6.38
C GLY A 108 -7.15 4.76 -6.17
N LYS A 109 -7.09 3.88 -7.18
CA LYS A 109 -6.24 2.68 -7.15
C LYS A 109 -4.75 3.05 -7.07
N THR A 110 -4.30 4.02 -7.86
CA THR A 110 -2.91 4.48 -7.86
C THR A 110 -2.52 5.04 -6.49
N LEU A 111 -3.42 5.77 -5.84
CA LEU A 111 -3.20 6.25 -4.49
C LEU A 111 -3.05 5.10 -3.49
N VAL A 112 -3.93 4.12 -3.53
CA VAL A 112 -3.83 2.90 -2.70
C VAL A 112 -2.50 2.18 -2.93
N MET A 113 -2.09 2.01 -4.20
CA MET A 113 -0.80 1.42 -4.58
C MET A 113 0.37 2.18 -3.96
N THR A 114 0.38 3.51 -4.10
CA THR A 114 1.43 4.38 -3.56
C THR A 114 1.55 4.23 -2.06
N MET A 115 0.42 4.30 -1.34
CA MET A 115 0.39 4.22 0.11
C MET A 115 0.72 2.83 0.66
N LEU A 116 0.29 1.76 0.00
CA LEU A 116 0.70 0.38 0.35
C LEU A 116 2.21 0.20 0.17
N SER A 117 2.76 0.67 -0.96
CA SER A 117 4.21 0.59 -1.23
C SER A 117 5.02 1.38 -0.21
N ALA A 118 4.61 2.62 0.08
CA ALA A 118 5.23 3.47 1.11
C ALA A 118 5.18 2.82 2.50
N SER A 119 4.09 2.10 2.80
CA SER A 119 3.91 1.36 4.06
C SER A 119 4.71 0.05 4.14
N GLY A 120 5.37 -0.37 3.05
CA GLY A 120 6.26 -1.55 3.04
C GLY A 120 5.68 -2.82 2.44
N PHE A 121 4.56 -2.74 1.73
CA PHE A 121 4.07 -3.84 0.92
C PHE A 121 4.79 -3.89 -0.45
N GLN A 122 4.97 -5.11 -0.97
CA GLN A 122 5.34 -5.29 -2.38
C GLN A 122 4.07 -5.30 -3.22
N VAL A 123 3.85 -4.28 -4.05
CA VAL A 123 2.62 -4.14 -4.83
C VAL A 123 2.87 -4.45 -6.30
N HIS A 124 2.05 -5.33 -6.86
CA HIS A 124 1.98 -5.67 -8.28
C HIS A 124 0.70 -5.09 -8.86
N ASP A 125 0.80 -3.94 -9.52
CA ASP A 125 -0.34 -3.31 -10.18
C ASP A 125 -0.59 -3.94 -11.57
N LEU A 126 -1.81 -4.40 -11.77
CA LEU A 126 -2.27 -4.96 -13.05
C LEU A 126 -2.81 -3.90 -14.02
N GLY A 127 -2.98 -2.66 -13.55
CA GLY A 127 -3.60 -1.58 -14.30
C GLY A 127 -5.12 -1.57 -14.21
N VAL A 128 -5.77 -1.19 -15.28
CA VAL A 128 -7.23 -1.04 -15.42
C VAL A 128 -7.81 -2.01 -16.43
N ASP A 129 -9.14 -2.18 -16.45
CA ASP A 129 -9.84 -3.09 -17.37
C ASP A 129 -9.27 -4.53 -17.31
N VAL A 130 -8.94 -5.00 -16.11
CA VAL A 130 -8.21 -6.23 -15.91
C VAL A 130 -9.14 -7.44 -15.94
N PRO A 131 -8.95 -8.40 -16.88
CA PRO A 131 -9.74 -9.62 -16.89
C PRO A 131 -9.44 -10.51 -15.68
N VAL A 132 -10.43 -11.29 -15.28
CA VAL A 132 -10.40 -12.16 -14.08
C VAL A 132 -9.18 -13.10 -14.08
N GLU A 133 -8.86 -13.67 -15.25
CA GLU A 133 -7.77 -14.63 -15.42
C GLU A 133 -6.40 -14.02 -15.11
N ARG A 134 -6.22 -12.71 -15.36
CA ARG A 134 -4.97 -12.00 -15.01
C ARG A 134 -4.78 -11.84 -13.52
N PHE A 135 -5.86 -11.58 -12.77
CA PHE A 135 -5.79 -11.57 -11.30
C PHE A 135 -5.36 -12.94 -10.77
N VAL A 136 -6.04 -14.01 -11.20
CA VAL A 136 -5.75 -15.37 -10.77
C VAL A 136 -4.30 -15.78 -11.11
N ALA A 137 -3.87 -15.50 -12.36
CA ALA A 137 -2.53 -15.83 -12.81
C ALA A 137 -1.46 -15.10 -11.97
N LYS A 138 -1.63 -13.79 -11.73
CA LYS A 138 -0.66 -13.01 -10.99
C LYS A 138 -0.64 -13.39 -9.50
N VAL A 139 -1.80 -13.63 -8.87
CA VAL A 139 -1.88 -14.13 -7.49
C VAL A 139 -1.06 -15.41 -7.32
N ARG A 140 -1.18 -16.35 -8.27
CA ARG A 140 -0.43 -17.62 -8.27
C ARG A 140 1.06 -17.40 -8.50
N GLU A 141 1.42 -16.56 -9.49
CA GLU A 141 2.81 -16.28 -9.88
C GLU A 141 3.62 -15.70 -8.71
N VAL A 142 3.08 -14.70 -8.03
CA VAL A 142 3.79 -13.99 -6.98
C VAL A 142 3.48 -14.51 -5.56
N ARG A 143 2.60 -15.52 -5.44
CA ARG A 143 2.10 -16.04 -4.16
C ARG A 143 1.57 -14.90 -3.29
N ALA A 144 0.66 -14.10 -3.86
CA ALA A 144 0.16 -12.91 -3.19
C ALA A 144 -0.51 -13.23 -1.86
N ASP A 145 -0.23 -12.42 -0.85
CA ASP A 145 -0.93 -12.46 0.44
C ASP A 145 -2.30 -11.78 0.33
N ILE A 146 -2.39 -10.72 -0.51
CA ILE A 146 -3.60 -9.93 -0.70
C ILE A 146 -3.85 -9.72 -2.19
N VAL A 147 -5.11 -9.76 -2.59
CA VAL A 147 -5.59 -9.20 -3.85
C VAL A 147 -6.54 -8.03 -3.56
N GLY A 148 -6.25 -6.87 -4.14
CA GLY A 148 -7.05 -5.65 -4.07
C GLY A 148 -7.80 -5.41 -5.37
N LEU A 149 -9.11 -5.23 -5.28
CA LEU A 149 -10.00 -5.09 -6.43
C LEU A 149 -10.69 -3.72 -6.39
N SER A 150 -10.44 -2.89 -7.40
CA SER A 150 -11.07 -1.59 -7.56
C SER A 150 -12.23 -1.64 -8.56
N ALA A 151 -13.37 -1.02 -8.21
CA ALA A 151 -14.50 -0.79 -9.10
C ALA A 151 -15.18 0.54 -8.77
N LEU A 152 -15.29 1.46 -9.73
CA LEU A 152 -15.85 2.80 -9.51
C LEU A 152 -17.30 2.93 -9.98
N LEU A 153 -17.83 1.97 -10.73
CA LEU A 153 -19.20 1.99 -11.25
C LEU A 153 -19.98 0.81 -10.66
N THR A 154 -21.27 1.03 -10.38
CA THR A 154 -22.18 -0.05 -9.95
C THR A 154 -22.25 -1.19 -10.97
N THR A 155 -22.10 -0.85 -12.27
CA THR A 155 -22.09 -1.81 -13.38
C THR A 155 -20.81 -2.64 -13.45
N THR A 156 -19.71 -2.19 -12.84
CA THR A 156 -18.42 -2.91 -12.81
C THR A 156 -18.18 -3.67 -11.51
N MET A 157 -18.89 -3.35 -10.42
CA MET A 157 -18.82 -4.08 -9.15
C MET A 157 -18.94 -5.62 -9.29
N PRO A 158 -19.80 -6.17 -10.16
CA PRO A 158 -19.86 -7.63 -10.34
C PRO A 158 -18.53 -8.27 -10.75
N GLY A 159 -17.60 -7.50 -11.36
CA GLY A 159 -16.25 -7.96 -11.66
C GLY A 159 -15.46 -8.35 -10.41
N GLN A 160 -15.66 -7.64 -9.29
CA GLN A 160 -15.04 -8.00 -8.00
C GLN A 160 -15.52 -9.39 -7.53
N ARG A 161 -16.82 -9.66 -7.61
CA ARG A 161 -17.41 -10.99 -7.29
C ARG A 161 -16.82 -12.07 -8.18
N GLN A 162 -16.73 -11.83 -9.49
CA GLN A 162 -16.18 -12.79 -10.44
C GLN A 162 -14.74 -13.18 -10.11
N VAL A 163 -13.91 -12.24 -9.66
CA VAL A 163 -12.54 -12.55 -9.21
C VAL A 163 -12.56 -13.43 -7.96
N VAL A 164 -13.40 -13.13 -6.96
CA VAL A 164 -13.54 -13.95 -5.73
C VAL A 164 -13.98 -15.38 -6.07
N GLU A 165 -14.98 -15.52 -6.94
CA GLU A 165 -15.47 -16.83 -7.42
C GLU A 165 -14.37 -17.60 -8.17
N ALA A 166 -13.61 -16.91 -9.02
CA ALA A 166 -12.49 -17.53 -9.75
C ALA A 166 -11.39 -18.00 -8.81
N LEU A 167 -11.00 -17.19 -7.82
CA LEU A 167 -10.03 -17.61 -6.79
C LEU A 167 -10.52 -18.84 -6.02
N THR A 168 -11.82 -18.92 -5.76
CA THR A 168 -12.45 -20.08 -5.09
C THR A 168 -12.37 -21.32 -5.98
N ARG A 169 -12.79 -21.20 -7.24
CA ARG A 169 -12.77 -22.30 -8.22
C ARG A 169 -11.36 -22.84 -8.46
N GLU A 170 -10.33 -21.96 -8.43
CA GLU A 170 -8.93 -22.30 -8.61
C GLU A 170 -8.22 -22.77 -7.32
N GLY A 171 -8.94 -22.86 -6.19
CA GLY A 171 -8.38 -23.31 -4.91
C GLY A 171 -7.43 -22.29 -4.23
N LEU A 172 -7.43 -21.04 -4.67
CA LEU A 172 -6.55 -19.98 -4.14
C LEU A 172 -7.20 -19.17 -3.02
N ARG A 173 -8.55 -19.18 -2.91
CA ARG A 173 -9.28 -18.30 -1.97
C ARG A 173 -8.83 -18.42 -0.51
N ALA A 174 -8.46 -19.61 -0.07
CA ALA A 174 -7.97 -19.84 1.30
C ALA A 174 -6.52 -19.36 1.52
N GLN A 175 -5.78 -19.12 0.45
CA GLN A 175 -4.36 -18.73 0.49
C GLN A 175 -4.15 -17.23 0.34
N VAL A 176 -5.15 -16.49 -0.18
CA VAL A 176 -5.08 -15.07 -0.47
C VAL A 176 -6.23 -14.33 0.18
N LYS A 177 -5.94 -13.18 0.81
CA LYS A 177 -6.96 -12.27 1.32
C LYS A 177 -7.47 -11.36 0.21
N VAL A 178 -8.77 -11.08 0.22
CA VAL A 178 -9.41 -10.21 -0.77
C VAL A 178 -9.86 -8.93 -0.10
N MET A 179 -9.37 -7.79 -0.58
CA MET A 179 -9.86 -6.48 -0.21
C MET A 179 -10.49 -5.78 -1.43
N VAL A 180 -11.57 -5.06 -1.19
CA VAL A 180 -12.30 -4.33 -2.24
C VAL A 180 -12.40 -2.86 -1.91
N GLY A 181 -12.46 -2.02 -2.95
CA GLY A 181 -12.61 -0.58 -2.82
C GLY A 181 -13.26 0.02 -4.07
N GLY A 182 -13.60 1.32 -3.97
CA GLY A 182 -14.23 2.11 -5.00
C GLY A 182 -15.53 2.77 -4.53
N ALA A 183 -15.92 3.89 -5.14
CA ALA A 183 -17.00 4.75 -4.64
C ALA A 183 -18.35 4.05 -4.38
N PRO A 184 -18.84 3.11 -5.22
CA PRO A 184 -20.10 2.41 -4.94
C PRO A 184 -19.95 1.20 -4.00
N VAL A 185 -18.70 0.85 -3.62
CA VAL A 185 -18.41 -0.34 -2.81
C VAL A 185 -18.68 -0.06 -1.33
N SER A 186 -19.06 -1.08 -0.59
CA SER A 186 -19.39 -0.95 0.84
C SER A 186 -19.00 -2.21 1.62
N HIS A 187 -18.98 -2.09 2.95
CA HIS A 187 -18.83 -3.26 3.84
C HIS A 187 -19.89 -4.35 3.59
N ALA A 188 -21.13 -3.98 3.25
CA ALA A 188 -22.19 -4.93 2.93
C ALA A 188 -21.86 -5.72 1.67
N TRP A 189 -21.42 -5.02 0.61
CA TRP A 189 -20.98 -5.65 -0.63
C TRP A 189 -19.78 -6.58 -0.42
N ALA A 190 -18.76 -6.12 0.31
CA ALA A 190 -17.59 -6.95 0.61
C ALA A 190 -17.99 -8.29 1.26
N ARG A 191 -18.88 -8.24 2.27
CA ARG A 191 -19.42 -9.46 2.91
C ARG A 191 -20.23 -10.33 1.96
N GLU A 192 -21.08 -9.72 1.13
CA GLU A 192 -21.94 -10.42 0.17
C GLU A 192 -21.13 -11.25 -0.82
N ILE A 193 -20.03 -10.69 -1.34
CA ILE A 193 -19.17 -11.39 -2.31
C ILE A 193 -18.10 -12.28 -1.68
N GLY A 194 -18.02 -12.34 -0.35
CA GLY A 194 -17.03 -13.13 0.37
C GLY A 194 -15.62 -12.54 0.36
N ALA A 195 -15.48 -11.21 0.22
CA ALA A 195 -14.22 -10.51 0.43
C ALA A 195 -13.88 -10.41 1.93
N ASP A 196 -12.58 -10.30 2.26
CA ASP A 196 -12.09 -10.21 3.64
C ASP A 196 -12.22 -8.78 4.22
N GLY A 197 -12.42 -7.77 3.36
CA GLY A 197 -12.65 -6.41 3.82
C GLY A 197 -12.82 -5.37 2.71
N TYR A 198 -13.23 -4.19 3.16
CA TYR A 198 -13.47 -3.00 2.35
C TYR A 198 -12.58 -1.86 2.84
N GLY A 199 -11.91 -1.20 1.93
CA GLY A 199 -11.18 0.05 2.15
C GLY A 199 -11.96 1.22 1.53
N GLU A 200 -12.44 2.12 2.39
CA GLU A 200 -13.20 3.29 1.98
C GLU A 200 -12.32 4.31 1.26
N ASP A 201 -11.10 4.45 1.73
CA ASP A 201 -10.05 5.30 1.16
C ASP A 201 -8.69 4.59 1.19
N ALA A 202 -7.63 5.30 0.78
CA ALA A 202 -6.29 4.75 0.70
C ALA A 202 -5.71 4.39 2.07
N MET A 203 -6.01 5.17 3.11
CA MET A 203 -5.51 4.91 4.46
C MET A 203 -6.26 3.76 5.12
N ALA A 204 -7.58 3.69 4.95
CA ALA A 204 -8.39 2.55 5.37
C ALA A 204 -7.93 1.25 4.67
N ALA A 205 -7.57 1.33 3.38
CA ALA A 205 -7.02 0.20 2.62
C ALA A 205 -5.67 -0.27 3.19
N VAL A 206 -4.75 0.65 3.55
CA VAL A 206 -3.47 0.31 4.20
C VAL A 206 -3.69 -0.32 5.57
N ALA A 207 -4.55 0.27 6.40
CA ALA A 207 -4.86 -0.27 7.72
C ALA A 207 -5.49 -1.67 7.62
N LEU A 208 -6.39 -1.87 6.65
CA LEU A 208 -6.98 -3.17 6.35
C LEU A 208 -5.91 -4.17 5.92
N ALA A 209 -5.04 -3.82 4.98
CA ALA A 209 -3.97 -4.69 4.50
C ALA A 209 -3.06 -5.16 5.65
N LYS A 210 -2.63 -4.22 6.53
CA LYS A 210 -1.82 -4.55 7.72
C LYS A 210 -2.53 -5.55 8.65
N ARG A 211 -3.84 -5.39 8.87
CA ARG A 211 -4.63 -6.35 9.67
C ARG A 211 -4.72 -7.72 9.00
N LEU A 212 -4.95 -7.76 7.69
CA LEU A 212 -5.12 -9.01 6.94
C LEU A 212 -3.87 -9.89 6.93
N VAL A 213 -2.67 -9.29 6.99
CA VAL A 213 -1.39 -10.02 7.10
C VAL A 213 -0.93 -10.22 8.55
N GLY A 214 -1.77 -9.91 9.55
CA GLY A 214 -1.45 -10.09 10.97
C GLY A 214 -0.42 -9.10 11.53
N ARG A 215 -0.22 -7.96 10.87
CA ARG A 215 0.72 -6.90 11.25
C ARG A 215 0.02 -5.62 11.71
N GLY A 216 -1.27 -5.67 11.97
CA GLY A 216 -2.03 -4.58 12.60
C GLY A 216 -1.76 -4.50 14.09
N ALA A 217 -1.74 -3.27 14.66
CA ALA A 217 -1.70 -3.10 16.11
C ALA A 217 -2.87 -3.87 16.77
N PRO A 218 -2.65 -4.47 17.95
CA PRO A 218 -3.76 -5.12 18.66
C PRO A 218 -4.84 -4.06 18.95
N THR A 219 -6.06 -4.35 18.54
CA THR A 219 -7.24 -3.58 18.96
C THR A 219 -7.36 -3.68 20.46
N SER A 220 -7.04 -2.59 21.15
CA SER A 220 -7.39 -2.39 22.56
C SER A 220 -8.87 -2.06 22.70
#